data_6951491672ea06cd786369ee17fed6c2
#
_entry.id   6951491672ea06cd786369ee17fed6c2
#
_cell.length_a   1.000
_cell.length_b   1.000
_cell.length_c   1.000
_cell.angle_alpha   90.00
_cell.angle_beta   90.00
_cell.angle_gamma   90.00
#
_symmetry.space_group_name_H-M   'P 1'
#
loop_
_entity.id
_entity.type
_entity.pdbx_description
1 polymer ?
#
loop_
_entity_poly.entity_id
_entity_poly.type
_entity_poly.pdbx_seq_one_letter_code
_entity_poly.pdbx_strand_id
1 'polypeptide(L)'
;MLAYSLFGQRSFLFRSSDHRPAARMNSAETLAPSSLDTATKQRIRFGIILLPNFTLTAFSGFVDLLRLSADEGDFSKPVRCSWSVIGETLAPVRASCGIQITPWETFETAEKFDYVVVVGGLLHSGPAASEATLAFIRRAAARDATLVGMCTGVFSLMRAGVLDGHRICVSWFHYWDFIERFPSVDEQMLVADRLFVIDRRRITCSGGRASIDVAAAILLRHFETATVQKALRILLVDDLQKGNAPQPHPPGLAPASHPKVKRAILLMEQHVGRALSLDELAGKLDLSPRQLERLFKAQTGKAPQAYAKQVRLRTAAWLLTSSDKTVADIASSCGFSDASHLGREFRKQFGVPPMMYREQRGTAEQVDDGSCYDETFPGRAQAI
;
A
#
# COMPACT_ATOMS: atom_id res chain seq x y z
N MET A 1 6.75 49.70 16.59
CA MET A 1 7.79 50.56 15.98
C MET A 1 8.23 49.87 14.70
N LEU A 2 8.15 50.65 13.56
CA LEU A 2 8.70 50.39 12.22
C LEU A 2 8.15 49.17 11.47
N ALA A 3 7.21 49.24 10.55
CA ALA A 3 7.09 49.94 9.27
C ALA A 3 8.00 49.32 8.19
N TYR A 4 7.39 48.60 7.23
CA TYR A 4 7.84 48.60 5.85
C TYR A 4 6.63 48.63 4.91
N SER A 5 6.59 49.73 4.17
CA SER A 5 5.61 50.11 3.14
C SER A 5 6.32 50.07 1.78
N LEU A 6 5.55 49.93 0.73
CA LEU A 6 5.77 50.37 -0.65
C LEU A 6 6.57 49.47 -1.62
N PHE A 7 5.83 48.97 -2.60
CA PHE A 7 6.12 49.05 -4.06
C PHE A 7 4.83 48.58 -4.75
N GLY A 8 4.08 49.32 -5.51
CA GLY A 8 4.43 50.15 -6.63
C GLY A 8 3.60 49.63 -7.83
N GLN A 9 2.37 50.23 -8.02
CA GLN A 9 1.52 49.96 -9.21
C GLN A 9 2.22 50.49 -10.46
N ARG A 10 2.23 49.77 -11.55
CA ARG A 10 2.40 50.29 -12.91
C ARG A 10 1.26 49.81 -13.80
N SER A 11 0.35 50.74 -14.06
CA SER A 11 -0.64 50.72 -15.11
C SER A 11 0.03 50.86 -16.47
N PHE A 12 -0.33 50.01 -17.43
CA PHE A 12 -0.07 50.26 -18.85
C PHE A 12 -1.39 50.52 -19.57
N LEU A 13 -1.59 51.78 -19.92
CA LEU A 13 -2.61 52.24 -20.87
C LEU A 13 -2.15 51.94 -22.31
N PHE A 14 -2.98 51.29 -23.10
CA PHE A 14 -2.85 51.32 -24.55
C PHE A 14 -4.07 52.00 -25.16
N ARG A 15 -3.78 53.00 -25.98
CA ARG A 15 -4.71 53.88 -26.69
C ARG A 15 -5.38 53.20 -27.86
N SER A 16 -6.65 53.53 -28.06
CA SER A 16 -7.47 53.32 -29.22
C SER A 16 -7.02 54.09 -30.46
N SER A 17 -7.19 53.54 -31.64
CA SER A 17 -7.41 54.31 -32.85
C SER A 17 -8.46 53.62 -33.75
N ASP A 18 -9.51 54.41 -34.03
CA ASP A 18 -10.61 54.17 -34.96
C ASP A 18 -10.16 53.82 -36.37
N HIS A 19 -10.95 52.99 -37.05
CA HIS A 19 -11.48 53.28 -38.39
C HIS A 19 -12.60 52.27 -38.78
N ARG A 20 -13.82 52.79 -39.07
CA ARG A 20 -14.92 52.19 -39.81
C ARG A 20 -14.80 52.67 -41.29
N PRO A 21 -15.52 52.16 -42.34
CA PRO A 21 -16.88 51.60 -42.27
C PRO A 21 -17.19 50.42 -43.25
N ALA A 22 -18.35 49.78 -42.94
CA ALA A 22 -19.45 49.29 -43.78
C ALA A 22 -19.23 48.45 -45.04
N ALA A 23 -19.83 47.25 -45.06
CA ALA A 23 -20.76 46.78 -46.10
C ALA A 23 -21.66 45.63 -45.62
N ARG A 24 -22.87 45.63 -46.10
CA ARG A 24 -24.04 44.78 -45.76
C ARG A 24 -24.03 43.42 -46.45
N MET A 25 -24.88 42.57 -45.85
CA MET A 25 -25.67 41.43 -46.43
C MET A 25 -25.02 40.06 -46.37
N ASN A 26 -25.53 39.11 -45.64
CA ASN A 26 -26.69 38.26 -45.94
C ASN A 26 -27.03 37.33 -44.75
N SER A 27 -28.32 37.15 -44.55
CA SER A 27 -28.95 36.17 -43.68
C SER A 27 -28.45 34.74 -43.94
N ALA A 28 -27.91 34.11 -42.89
CA ALA A 28 -27.77 32.67 -42.77
C ALA A 28 -28.31 32.27 -41.39
N GLU A 29 -29.26 31.38 -41.42
CA GLU A 29 -29.95 30.80 -40.26
C GLU A 29 -29.03 30.44 -39.13
N THR A 30 -29.32 31.02 -37.97
CA THR A 30 -28.69 30.63 -36.68
C THR A 30 -29.26 29.27 -36.29
N LEU A 31 -28.58 28.20 -36.67
CA LEU A 31 -28.77 26.91 -36.01
C LEU A 31 -28.34 27.09 -34.55
N ALA A 32 -29.30 27.12 -33.67
CA ALA A 32 -29.08 27.00 -32.24
C ALA A 32 -28.18 25.79 -31.98
N PRO A 33 -27.14 25.88 -31.15
CA PRO A 33 -26.41 24.69 -30.75
C PRO A 33 -27.41 23.79 -30.00
N SER A 34 -27.65 22.60 -30.57
CA SER A 34 -28.36 21.53 -29.92
C SER A 34 -27.82 21.39 -28.51
N SER A 35 -28.69 21.41 -27.53
CA SER A 35 -28.43 21.06 -26.15
C SER A 35 -27.69 19.73 -26.13
N LEU A 36 -26.35 19.78 -26.03
CA LEU A 36 -25.57 18.66 -25.61
C LEU A 36 -26.07 18.30 -24.20
N ASP A 37 -26.82 17.22 -24.16
CA ASP A 37 -27.17 16.51 -22.94
C ASP A 37 -25.89 16.38 -22.09
N THR A 38 -25.71 17.27 -21.15
CA THR A 38 -24.89 17.08 -19.99
C THR A 38 -25.62 16.04 -19.13
N ALA A 39 -25.53 14.77 -19.56
CA ALA A 39 -25.80 13.65 -18.70
C ALA A 39 -24.95 13.92 -17.44
N THR A 40 -25.60 14.21 -16.34
CA THR A 40 -25.00 14.51 -15.04
C THR A 40 -24.14 13.31 -14.70
N LYS A 41 -22.83 13.40 -15.01
CA LYS A 41 -21.87 12.30 -14.79
C LYS A 41 -21.93 12.01 -13.31
N GLN A 42 -22.53 10.88 -12.93
CA GLN A 42 -22.84 10.52 -11.56
C GLN A 42 -21.55 10.61 -10.74
N ARG A 43 -21.54 11.43 -9.72
CA ARG A 43 -20.43 11.69 -8.82
C ARG A 43 -20.07 10.40 -8.08
N ILE A 44 -18.82 9.96 -8.15
CA ILE A 44 -18.34 8.75 -7.48
C ILE A 44 -18.20 9.04 -5.99
N ARG A 45 -18.69 8.13 -5.15
CA ARG A 45 -18.76 8.30 -3.69
C ARG A 45 -17.91 7.25 -2.99
N PHE A 46 -16.99 7.72 -2.13
CA PHE A 46 -16.12 6.88 -1.32
C PHE A 46 -16.50 6.98 0.16
N GLY A 47 -16.82 5.85 0.80
CA GLY A 47 -16.93 5.74 2.25
C GLY A 47 -15.64 5.14 2.80
N ILE A 48 -15.01 5.78 3.78
CA ILE A 48 -13.71 5.38 4.32
C ILE A 48 -13.87 5.01 5.79
N ILE A 49 -13.61 3.76 6.12
CA ILE A 49 -13.63 3.22 7.48
C ILE A 49 -12.18 3.20 7.98
N LEU A 50 -11.94 3.87 9.09
CA LEU A 50 -10.65 3.84 9.79
C LEU A 50 -10.74 2.85 10.95
N LEU A 51 -9.87 1.84 10.94
CA LEU A 51 -9.75 0.91 12.07
C LEU A 51 -8.83 1.52 13.14
N PRO A 52 -9.01 1.18 14.43
CA PRO A 52 -8.10 1.62 15.48
C PRO A 52 -6.63 1.37 15.12
N ASN A 53 -5.77 2.34 15.39
CA ASN A 53 -4.35 2.34 15.02
C ASN A 53 -4.08 2.20 13.49
N PHE A 54 -4.95 2.76 12.65
CA PHE A 54 -4.77 2.74 11.20
C PHE A 54 -3.47 3.43 10.77
N THR A 55 -2.94 3.03 9.62
CA THR A 55 -1.74 3.65 9.03
C THR A 55 -2.10 4.98 8.37
N LEU A 56 -1.61 6.09 8.92
CA LEU A 56 -1.93 7.44 8.44
C LEU A 56 -1.55 7.62 6.97
N THR A 57 -0.36 7.18 6.54
CA THR A 57 0.09 7.29 5.14
C THR A 57 -0.86 6.59 4.17
N ALA A 58 -1.41 5.43 4.54
CA ALA A 58 -2.35 4.71 3.69
C ALA A 58 -3.66 5.49 3.52
N PHE A 59 -4.13 6.13 4.57
CA PHE A 59 -5.32 6.98 4.54
C PHE A 59 -5.06 8.29 3.80
N SER A 60 -4.06 9.07 4.21
CA SER A 60 -3.80 10.40 3.68
C SER A 60 -3.44 10.36 2.18
N GLY A 61 -2.56 9.43 1.77
CA GLY A 61 -2.19 9.30 0.36
C GLY A 61 -3.38 8.95 -0.54
N PHE A 62 -4.29 8.10 -0.07
CA PHE A 62 -5.51 7.77 -0.80
C PHE A 62 -6.44 8.99 -0.90
N VAL A 63 -6.72 9.66 0.21
CA VAL A 63 -7.64 10.82 0.26
C VAL A 63 -7.09 12.02 -0.50
N ASP A 64 -5.79 12.29 -0.39
CA ASP A 64 -5.17 13.40 -1.10
C ASP A 64 -5.27 13.21 -2.62
N LEU A 65 -5.13 12.00 -3.12
CA LEU A 65 -5.32 11.75 -4.54
C LEU A 65 -6.79 11.93 -4.97
N LEU A 66 -7.75 11.53 -4.12
CA LEU A 66 -9.18 11.78 -4.38
C LEU A 66 -9.47 13.28 -4.47
N ARG A 67 -9.06 14.07 -3.45
CA ARG A 67 -9.36 15.50 -3.41
C ARG A 67 -8.73 16.28 -4.55
N LEU A 68 -7.47 15.94 -4.91
CA LEU A 68 -6.75 16.59 -6.02
C LEU A 68 -7.30 16.24 -7.40
N SER A 69 -8.00 15.10 -7.50
CA SER A 69 -8.69 14.68 -8.73
C SER A 69 -10.16 15.13 -8.77
N ALA A 70 -10.71 15.61 -7.66
CA ALA A 70 -12.13 15.91 -7.53
C ALA A 70 -12.56 17.16 -8.29
N ASP A 71 -11.67 18.12 -8.48
CA ASP A 71 -11.90 19.36 -9.22
C ASP A 71 -10.76 19.68 -10.19
N GLU A 72 -10.89 20.76 -10.95
CA GLU A 72 -9.87 21.16 -11.93
C GLU A 72 -8.69 21.92 -11.30
N GLY A 73 -8.96 22.62 -10.19
CA GLY A 73 -7.95 23.32 -9.40
C GLY A 73 -7.38 22.48 -8.27
N ASP A 74 -7.07 23.12 -7.19
CA ASP A 74 -6.70 22.52 -5.90
C ASP A 74 -7.59 23.07 -4.77
N PHE A 75 -8.89 23.17 -5.06
CA PHE A 75 -9.88 23.72 -4.12
C PHE A 75 -10.53 22.63 -3.24
N SER A 76 -10.18 21.38 -3.47
CA SER A 76 -10.77 20.21 -2.79
C SER A 76 -12.30 20.16 -2.88
N LYS A 77 -12.88 20.73 -3.94
CA LYS A 77 -14.32 20.70 -4.18
C LYS A 77 -14.74 19.34 -4.69
N PRO A 78 -15.70 18.68 -4.05
CA PRO A 78 -16.12 17.34 -4.43
C PRO A 78 -17.04 17.36 -5.67
N VAL A 79 -16.49 17.77 -6.81
CA VAL A 79 -17.24 17.88 -8.09
C VAL A 79 -17.35 16.52 -8.78
N ARG A 80 -16.21 15.86 -9.08
CA ARG A 80 -16.16 14.59 -9.80
C ARG A 80 -16.32 13.39 -8.89
N CYS A 81 -15.76 13.47 -7.66
CA CYS A 81 -15.95 12.47 -6.62
C CYS A 81 -16.09 13.13 -5.25
N SER A 82 -16.63 12.37 -4.30
CA SER A 82 -16.72 12.76 -2.91
C SER A 82 -16.29 11.62 -2.02
N TRP A 83 -15.85 11.95 -0.83
CA TRP A 83 -15.43 11.01 0.18
C TRP A 83 -16.00 11.42 1.53
N SER A 84 -16.24 10.42 2.37
CA SER A 84 -16.66 10.62 3.76
C SER A 84 -15.94 9.63 4.64
N VAL A 85 -15.44 10.09 5.77
CA VAL A 85 -14.93 9.20 6.83
C VAL A 85 -16.11 8.74 7.65
N ILE A 86 -16.35 7.45 7.68
CA ILE A 86 -17.52 6.84 8.33
C ILE A 86 -17.08 5.90 9.45
N GLY A 87 -17.85 5.82 10.50
CA GLY A 87 -17.57 5.01 11.67
C GLY A 87 -18.81 4.43 12.33
N GLU A 88 -18.60 3.57 13.32
CA GLU A 88 -19.67 3.07 14.19
C GLU A 88 -20.27 4.21 15.00
N THR A 89 -19.41 5.13 15.45
CA THR A 89 -19.74 6.34 16.17
C THR A 89 -18.98 7.53 15.61
N LEU A 90 -19.27 8.73 16.07
CA LEU A 90 -18.49 9.94 15.76
C LEU A 90 -17.27 10.12 16.70
N ALA A 91 -16.92 9.13 17.51
CA ALA A 91 -15.74 9.20 18.36
C ALA A 91 -14.46 9.21 17.50
N PRO A 92 -13.44 10.03 17.86
CA PRO A 92 -12.18 10.08 17.13
C PRO A 92 -11.48 8.72 17.09
N VAL A 93 -11.01 8.34 15.92
CA VAL A 93 -10.21 7.12 15.70
C VAL A 93 -8.73 7.51 15.68
N ARG A 94 -7.93 6.86 16.53
CA ARG A 94 -6.49 7.12 16.62
C ARG A 94 -5.72 6.34 15.54
N ALA A 95 -4.86 7.03 14.80
CA ALA A 95 -3.87 6.43 13.92
C ALA A 95 -2.70 5.82 14.72
N SER A 96 -1.91 4.94 14.09
CA SER A 96 -0.72 4.33 14.69
C SER A 96 0.34 5.35 15.15
N CYS A 97 0.40 6.51 14.51
CA CYS A 97 1.29 7.63 14.88
C CYS A 97 0.70 8.58 15.95
N GLY A 98 -0.49 8.28 16.50
CA GLY A 98 -1.13 9.07 17.55
C GLY A 98 -2.10 10.15 17.08
N ILE A 99 -2.08 10.57 15.81
CA ILE A 99 -3.04 11.52 15.25
C ILE A 99 -4.46 10.91 15.31
N GLN A 100 -5.45 11.76 15.60
CA GLN A 100 -6.85 11.33 15.67
C GLN A 100 -7.66 11.94 14.53
N ILE A 101 -8.55 11.15 13.96
CA ILE A 101 -9.49 11.59 12.92
C ILE A 101 -10.90 11.26 13.37
N THR A 102 -11.77 12.25 13.38
CA THR A 102 -13.19 12.09 13.70
C THR A 102 -13.96 11.67 12.46
N PRO A 103 -14.75 10.57 12.51
CA PRO A 103 -15.69 10.24 11.46
C PRO A 103 -16.71 11.38 11.24
N TRP A 104 -17.14 11.56 10.00
CA TRP A 104 -18.12 12.60 9.64
C TRP A 104 -19.55 12.09 9.68
N GLU A 105 -19.71 10.78 9.50
CA GLU A 105 -20.99 10.08 9.47
C GLU A 105 -20.89 8.77 10.23
N THR A 106 -22.01 8.30 10.78
CA THR A 106 -22.11 6.95 11.34
C THR A 106 -22.55 5.94 10.28
N PHE A 107 -22.38 4.64 10.54
CA PHE A 107 -22.89 3.57 9.66
C PHE A 107 -24.40 3.59 9.45
N GLU A 108 -25.16 4.24 10.33
CA GLU A 108 -26.61 4.39 10.23
C GLU A 108 -27.00 5.53 9.31
N THR A 109 -26.27 6.66 9.38
CA THR A 109 -26.55 7.87 8.60
C THR A 109 -25.83 7.86 7.24
N ALA A 110 -24.83 7.01 7.08
CA ALA A 110 -24.04 6.94 5.87
C ALA A 110 -24.88 6.53 4.66
N GLU A 111 -24.79 7.34 3.62
CA GLU A 111 -25.44 7.08 2.36
C GLU A 111 -24.80 5.90 1.59
N LYS A 112 -25.36 5.58 0.43
CA LYS A 112 -24.79 4.55 -0.46
C LYS A 112 -23.48 5.06 -1.06
N PHE A 113 -22.43 4.24 -1.00
CA PHE A 113 -21.11 4.47 -1.61
C PHE A 113 -20.86 3.53 -2.77
N ASP A 114 -20.13 4.01 -3.80
CA ASP A 114 -19.65 3.17 -4.90
C ASP A 114 -18.43 2.37 -4.47
N TYR A 115 -17.63 2.97 -3.58
CA TYR A 115 -16.44 2.36 -2.98
C TYR A 115 -16.50 2.45 -1.46
N VAL A 116 -16.23 1.35 -0.78
CA VAL A 116 -16.01 1.33 0.67
C VAL A 116 -14.58 0.89 0.94
N VAL A 117 -13.82 1.79 1.54
CA VAL A 117 -12.39 1.64 1.79
C VAL A 117 -12.17 1.37 3.27
N VAL A 118 -11.54 0.26 3.62
CA VAL A 118 -11.20 -0.11 4.99
C VAL A 118 -9.69 0.04 5.18
N VAL A 119 -9.30 0.99 6.04
CA VAL A 119 -7.90 1.29 6.32
C VAL A 119 -7.52 0.68 7.67
N GLY A 120 -6.61 -0.28 7.64
CA GLY A 120 -6.03 -0.88 8.83
C GLY A 120 -4.63 -0.34 9.14
N GLY A 121 -4.04 -0.84 10.21
CA GLY A 121 -2.72 -0.41 10.69
C GLY A 121 -2.08 -1.47 11.58
N LEU A 122 -1.83 -1.17 12.85
CA LEU A 122 -1.20 -2.10 13.78
C LEU A 122 -2.11 -3.31 14.02
N LEU A 123 -1.58 -4.49 13.72
CA LEU A 123 -2.36 -5.73 13.81
C LEU A 123 -2.48 -6.27 15.23
N HIS A 124 -1.44 -6.10 16.04
CA HIS A 124 -1.32 -6.68 17.38
C HIS A 124 -1.65 -5.69 18.50
N SER A 125 -1.97 -4.44 18.16
CA SER A 125 -2.23 -3.38 19.13
C SER A 125 -3.64 -2.82 18.94
N GLY A 126 -4.51 -3.11 19.87
CA GLY A 126 -5.88 -2.58 19.87
C GLY A 126 -6.96 -3.60 19.45
N PRO A 127 -8.22 -3.19 19.55
CA PRO A 127 -9.35 -4.06 19.25
C PRO A 127 -9.43 -4.38 17.77
N ALA A 128 -9.83 -5.60 17.46
CA ALA A 128 -10.22 -5.97 16.11
C ALA A 128 -11.45 -5.14 15.66
N ALA A 129 -11.72 -5.10 14.34
CA ALA A 129 -12.95 -4.48 13.84
C ALA A 129 -14.19 -5.03 14.56
N SER A 130 -15.09 -4.13 14.97
CA SER A 130 -16.33 -4.48 15.67
C SER A 130 -17.29 -5.24 14.75
N GLU A 131 -18.27 -5.93 15.32
CA GLU A 131 -19.31 -6.60 14.53
C GLU A 131 -20.16 -5.60 13.74
N ALA A 132 -20.37 -4.39 14.26
CA ALA A 132 -21.06 -3.31 13.54
C ALA A 132 -20.27 -2.92 12.27
N THR A 133 -18.94 -2.81 12.36
CA THR A 133 -18.06 -2.58 11.19
C THR A 133 -18.17 -3.72 10.18
N LEU A 134 -18.09 -4.97 10.62
CA LEU A 134 -18.20 -6.14 9.73
C LEU A 134 -19.59 -6.23 9.07
N ALA A 135 -20.64 -5.95 9.83
CA ALA A 135 -22.01 -5.90 9.30
C ALA A 135 -22.18 -4.80 8.24
N PHE A 136 -21.59 -3.62 8.45
CA PHE A 136 -21.59 -2.55 7.44
C PHE A 136 -20.87 -2.98 6.16
N ILE A 137 -19.69 -3.60 6.28
CA ILE A 137 -18.92 -4.12 5.13
C ILE A 137 -19.76 -5.13 4.33
N ARG A 138 -20.44 -6.08 5.02
CA ARG A 138 -21.33 -7.06 4.36
C ARG A 138 -22.51 -6.37 3.64
N ARG A 139 -23.14 -5.39 4.28
CA ARG A 139 -24.23 -4.62 3.66
C ARG A 139 -23.75 -3.85 2.42
N ALA A 140 -22.57 -3.23 2.49
CA ALA A 140 -21.98 -2.54 1.34
C ALA A 140 -21.70 -3.51 0.18
N ALA A 141 -21.15 -4.69 0.47
CA ALA A 141 -20.95 -5.74 -0.52
C ALA A 141 -22.25 -6.19 -1.18
N ALA A 142 -23.30 -6.40 -0.39
CA ALA A 142 -24.64 -6.79 -0.86
C ALA A 142 -25.32 -5.71 -1.72
N ARG A 143 -24.90 -4.45 -1.59
CA ARG A 143 -25.34 -3.31 -2.41
C ARG A 143 -24.43 -3.01 -3.59
N ASP A 144 -23.59 -3.97 -3.98
CA ASP A 144 -22.67 -3.87 -5.11
C ASP A 144 -21.55 -2.82 -4.96
N ALA A 145 -21.26 -2.33 -3.76
CA ALA A 145 -20.11 -1.48 -3.55
C ALA A 145 -18.80 -2.24 -3.83
N THR A 146 -17.85 -1.56 -4.44
CA THR A 146 -16.48 -2.09 -4.54
C THR A 146 -15.78 -1.91 -3.19
N LEU A 147 -15.29 -3.01 -2.62
CA LEU A 147 -14.60 -3.00 -1.34
C LEU A 147 -13.10 -2.90 -1.54
N VAL A 148 -12.47 -1.98 -0.79
CA VAL A 148 -11.03 -1.75 -0.85
C VAL A 148 -10.44 -2.00 0.54
N GLY A 149 -9.58 -3.00 0.67
CA GLY A 149 -8.81 -3.26 1.90
C GLY A 149 -7.39 -2.72 1.78
N MET A 150 -7.01 -1.77 2.62
CA MET A 150 -5.67 -1.20 2.66
C MET A 150 -4.93 -1.59 3.93
N CYS A 151 -3.66 -1.97 3.79
CA CYS A 151 -2.84 -2.45 4.89
C CYS A 151 -3.54 -3.63 5.60
N THR A 152 -3.63 -3.67 6.93
CA THR A 152 -4.36 -4.71 7.67
C THR A 152 -5.89 -4.59 7.57
N GLY A 153 -6.44 -3.61 6.86
CA GLY A 153 -7.87 -3.54 6.54
C GLY A 153 -8.37 -4.77 5.77
N VAL A 154 -7.50 -5.47 5.05
CA VAL A 154 -7.78 -6.73 4.38
C VAL A 154 -8.24 -7.82 5.36
N PHE A 155 -7.71 -7.85 6.59
CA PHE A 155 -8.12 -8.79 7.63
C PHE A 155 -9.59 -8.61 8.03
N SER A 156 -10.07 -7.38 8.04
CA SER A 156 -11.48 -7.08 8.33
C SER A 156 -12.39 -7.48 7.18
N LEU A 157 -11.96 -7.30 5.92
CA LEU A 157 -12.70 -7.80 4.76
C LEU A 157 -12.78 -9.33 4.79
N MET A 158 -11.69 -10.02 5.16
CA MET A 158 -11.69 -11.47 5.30
C MET A 158 -12.63 -11.94 6.41
N ARG A 159 -12.57 -11.30 7.60
CA ARG A 159 -13.49 -11.60 8.72
C ARG A 159 -14.97 -11.34 8.37
N ALA A 160 -15.23 -10.38 7.50
CA ALA A 160 -16.58 -10.13 7.00
C ALA A 160 -17.08 -11.21 5.99
N GLY A 161 -16.22 -12.15 5.55
CA GLY A 161 -16.55 -13.19 4.58
C GLY A 161 -16.76 -12.66 3.17
N VAL A 162 -16.20 -11.49 2.84
CA VAL A 162 -16.42 -10.86 1.53
C VAL A 162 -15.26 -11.07 0.54
N LEU A 163 -14.23 -11.83 0.94
CA LEU A 163 -13.06 -12.14 0.12
C LEU A 163 -13.02 -13.60 -0.37
N ASP A 164 -14.01 -14.41 -0.03
CA ASP A 164 -14.04 -15.82 -0.43
C ASP A 164 -14.04 -15.94 -1.95
N GLY A 165 -13.15 -16.79 -2.49
CA GLY A 165 -12.97 -16.99 -3.92
C GLY A 165 -12.41 -15.77 -4.67
N HIS A 166 -11.77 -14.84 -3.96
CA HIS A 166 -11.05 -13.72 -4.53
C HIS A 166 -9.55 -13.82 -4.30
N ARG A 167 -8.78 -13.29 -5.24
CA ARG A 167 -7.33 -13.08 -5.02
C ARG A 167 -7.12 -11.94 -4.05
N ILE A 168 -6.26 -12.17 -3.06
CA ILE A 168 -6.06 -11.27 -1.91
C ILE A 168 -4.61 -10.81 -1.88
N CYS A 169 -4.38 -9.51 -1.88
CA CYS A 169 -3.06 -8.95 -1.61
C CYS A 169 -2.94 -8.57 -0.13
N VAL A 170 -1.87 -9.03 0.49
CA VAL A 170 -1.47 -8.63 1.85
C VAL A 170 -0.07 -8.03 1.81
N SER A 171 0.30 -7.27 2.84
CA SER A 171 1.69 -6.85 3.03
C SER A 171 2.56 -8.09 3.28
N TRP A 172 3.76 -8.13 2.68
CA TRP A 172 4.76 -9.17 2.95
C TRP A 172 5.01 -9.31 4.46
N PHE A 173 4.96 -8.19 5.20
CA PHE A 173 5.18 -8.15 6.65
C PHE A 173 4.10 -8.92 7.43
N HIS A 174 2.85 -8.89 6.97
CA HIS A 174 1.70 -9.53 7.63
C HIS A 174 1.24 -10.83 6.95
N TYR A 175 2.04 -11.40 6.07
CA TYR A 175 1.66 -12.62 5.35
C TYR A 175 1.38 -13.79 6.32
N TRP A 176 2.30 -14.02 7.25
CA TRP A 176 2.17 -15.11 8.22
C TRP A 176 1.05 -14.87 9.23
N ASP A 177 0.88 -13.64 9.69
CA ASP A 177 -0.26 -13.27 10.52
C ASP A 177 -1.59 -13.58 9.82
N PHE A 178 -1.65 -13.39 8.50
CA PHE A 178 -2.85 -13.68 7.71
C PHE A 178 -3.12 -15.18 7.62
N ILE A 179 -2.12 -15.99 7.28
CA ILE A 179 -2.24 -17.47 7.24
C ILE A 179 -2.62 -18.03 8.62
N GLU A 180 -1.99 -17.56 9.68
CA GLU A 180 -2.28 -18.02 11.05
C GLU A 180 -3.73 -17.74 11.47
N ARG A 181 -4.26 -16.57 11.09
CA ARG A 181 -5.63 -16.17 11.43
C ARG A 181 -6.69 -16.78 10.53
N PHE A 182 -6.33 -17.11 9.30
CA PHE A 182 -7.24 -17.63 8.30
C PHE A 182 -6.68 -18.91 7.63
N PRO A 183 -6.52 -20.00 8.39
CA PRO A 183 -5.86 -21.22 7.90
C PRO A 183 -6.65 -21.95 6.80
N SER A 184 -7.92 -21.60 6.58
CA SER A 184 -8.76 -22.13 5.51
C SER A 184 -8.60 -21.39 4.17
N VAL A 185 -7.82 -20.32 4.12
CA VAL A 185 -7.58 -19.59 2.88
C VAL A 185 -6.70 -20.40 1.94
N ASP A 186 -7.13 -20.50 0.69
CA ASP A 186 -6.28 -21.06 -0.35
C ASP A 186 -5.05 -20.15 -0.56
N GLU A 187 -3.87 -20.68 -0.22
CA GLU A 187 -2.61 -19.96 -0.38
C GLU A 187 -2.34 -19.51 -1.82
N GLN A 188 -2.92 -20.19 -2.82
CA GLN A 188 -2.80 -19.78 -4.23
C GLN A 188 -3.52 -18.46 -4.52
N MET A 189 -4.54 -18.15 -3.74
CA MET A 189 -5.29 -16.91 -3.83
C MET A 189 -4.62 -15.76 -3.07
N LEU A 190 -3.72 -16.08 -2.12
CA LEU A 190 -3.01 -15.10 -1.30
C LEU A 190 -1.72 -14.62 -1.98
N VAL A 191 -1.56 -13.32 -2.09
CA VAL A 191 -0.47 -12.68 -2.82
C VAL A 191 0.19 -11.63 -1.94
N ALA A 192 1.48 -11.78 -1.63
CA ALA A 192 2.26 -10.79 -0.90
C ALA A 192 3.55 -10.36 -1.65
N ASP A 193 3.65 -10.75 -2.92
CA ASP A 193 4.75 -10.40 -3.82
C ASP A 193 4.50 -9.14 -4.67
N ARG A 194 3.36 -8.47 -4.49
CA ARG A 194 2.94 -7.32 -5.30
C ARG A 194 2.21 -6.27 -4.47
N LEU A 195 2.09 -5.05 -5.01
CA LEU A 195 1.58 -3.89 -4.27
C LEU A 195 0.08 -3.99 -3.99
N PHE A 196 -0.71 -4.41 -4.98
CA PHE A 196 -2.15 -4.56 -4.83
C PHE A 196 -2.73 -5.54 -5.86
N VAL A 197 -3.92 -6.04 -5.57
CA VAL A 197 -4.73 -6.89 -6.46
C VAL A 197 -6.10 -6.25 -6.63
N ILE A 198 -6.55 -6.21 -7.88
CA ILE A 198 -7.92 -5.88 -8.24
C ILE A 198 -8.55 -7.16 -8.79
N ASP A 199 -9.51 -7.72 -8.06
CA ASP A 199 -10.28 -8.89 -8.47
C ASP A 199 -11.77 -8.57 -8.41
N ARG A 200 -12.36 -8.34 -9.56
CA ARG A 200 -13.78 -7.94 -9.70
C ARG A 200 -14.06 -6.68 -8.86
N ARG A 201 -14.96 -6.77 -7.88
CA ARG A 201 -15.30 -5.69 -6.94
C ARG A 201 -14.54 -5.78 -5.60
N ARG A 202 -13.42 -6.46 -5.57
CA ARG A 202 -12.54 -6.57 -4.40
C ARG A 202 -11.16 -6.05 -4.77
N ILE A 203 -10.71 -5.08 -4.03
CA ILE A 203 -9.39 -4.48 -4.19
C ILE A 203 -8.67 -4.63 -2.86
N THR A 204 -7.49 -5.21 -2.88
CA THR A 204 -6.67 -5.40 -1.68
C THR A 204 -5.26 -4.90 -1.93
N CYS A 205 -4.68 -4.23 -0.96
CA CYS A 205 -3.43 -3.48 -1.09
C CYS A 205 -2.54 -3.68 0.13
N SER A 206 -1.25 -3.79 -0.11
CA SER A 206 -0.22 -3.90 0.95
C SER A 206 -0.17 -2.70 1.91
N GLY A 207 -0.73 -1.55 1.53
CA GLY A 207 -0.72 -0.33 2.33
C GLY A 207 0.46 0.60 2.03
N GLY A 208 0.72 1.56 2.93
CA GLY A 208 1.77 2.55 2.75
C GLY A 208 1.60 3.36 1.45
N ARG A 209 2.71 3.58 0.71
CA ARG A 209 2.67 4.31 -0.57
C ARG A 209 1.77 3.66 -1.61
N ALA A 210 1.62 2.33 -1.61
CA ALA A 210 0.78 1.64 -2.58
C ALA A 210 -0.71 2.06 -2.52
N SER A 211 -1.15 2.74 -1.46
CA SER A 211 -2.49 3.34 -1.38
C SER A 211 -2.72 4.43 -2.43
N ILE A 212 -1.68 5.20 -2.79
CA ILE A 212 -1.73 6.19 -3.87
C ILE A 212 -1.89 5.49 -5.22
N ASP A 213 -1.13 4.42 -5.46
CA ASP A 213 -1.20 3.64 -6.69
C ASP A 213 -2.59 2.99 -6.88
N VAL A 214 -3.19 2.49 -5.79
CA VAL A 214 -4.57 1.96 -5.79
C VAL A 214 -5.59 3.05 -6.08
N ALA A 215 -5.48 4.21 -5.42
CA ALA A 215 -6.37 5.34 -5.67
C ALA A 215 -6.30 5.77 -7.14
N ALA A 216 -5.09 5.90 -7.70
CA ALA A 216 -4.89 6.21 -9.10
C ALA A 216 -5.49 5.14 -10.03
N ALA A 217 -5.28 3.86 -9.75
CA ALA A 217 -5.85 2.77 -10.53
C ALA A 217 -7.39 2.76 -10.51
N ILE A 218 -8.00 3.15 -9.40
CA ILE A 218 -9.46 3.34 -9.29
C ILE A 218 -9.89 4.56 -10.11
N LEU A 219 -9.26 5.71 -9.91
CA LEU A 219 -9.66 6.96 -10.55
C LEU A 219 -9.51 6.92 -12.08
N LEU A 220 -8.46 6.27 -12.60
CA LEU A 220 -8.26 6.06 -14.05
C LEU A 220 -9.37 5.25 -14.72
N ARG A 221 -10.23 4.56 -13.98
CA ARG A 221 -11.43 3.89 -14.53
C ARG A 221 -12.58 4.85 -14.78
N HIS A 222 -12.55 6.03 -14.16
CA HIS A 222 -13.66 6.97 -14.12
C HIS A 222 -13.31 8.34 -14.69
N PHE A 223 -12.04 8.73 -14.62
CA PHE A 223 -11.56 10.05 -15.01
C PHE A 223 -10.54 9.95 -16.13
N GLU A 224 -10.39 11.05 -16.84
CA GLU A 224 -9.36 11.19 -17.85
C GLU A 224 -7.96 11.11 -17.22
N THR A 225 -7.03 10.53 -17.95
CA THR A 225 -5.64 10.37 -17.51
C THR A 225 -5.01 11.69 -17.07
N ALA A 226 -5.29 12.80 -17.79
CA ALA A 226 -4.77 14.13 -17.45
C ALA A 226 -5.18 14.61 -16.05
N THR A 227 -6.42 14.31 -15.62
CA THR A 227 -6.90 14.66 -14.27
C THR A 227 -6.11 13.94 -13.18
N VAL A 228 -5.89 12.64 -13.36
CA VAL A 228 -5.15 11.83 -12.38
C VAL A 228 -3.66 12.19 -12.39
N GLN A 229 -3.08 12.44 -13.57
CA GLN A 229 -1.68 12.89 -13.69
C GLN A 229 -1.44 14.25 -13.04
N LYS A 230 -2.39 15.21 -13.15
CA LYS A 230 -2.31 16.49 -12.43
C LYS A 230 -2.19 16.25 -10.93
N ALA A 231 -3.06 15.42 -10.36
CA ALA A 231 -3.06 15.11 -8.93
C ALA A 231 -1.74 14.44 -8.48
N LEU A 232 -1.23 13.49 -9.25
CA LEU A 232 0.05 12.83 -8.98
C LEU A 232 1.24 13.80 -9.01
N ARG A 233 1.27 14.71 -9.99
CA ARG A 233 2.32 15.73 -10.07
C ARG A 233 2.31 16.67 -8.88
N ILE A 234 1.14 17.04 -8.34
CA ILE A 234 1.03 17.84 -7.12
C ILE A 234 1.57 17.05 -5.91
N LEU A 235 1.33 15.74 -5.86
CA LEU A 235 1.87 14.84 -4.83
C LEU A 235 3.34 14.48 -5.06
N LEU A 236 4.00 15.00 -6.10
CA LEU A 236 5.38 14.67 -6.49
C LEU A 236 5.59 13.16 -6.70
N VAL A 237 4.59 12.50 -7.25
CA VAL A 237 4.64 11.08 -7.62
C VAL A 237 4.90 10.98 -9.11
N ASP A 238 6.14 10.69 -9.49
CA ASP A 238 6.57 10.60 -10.90
C ASP A 238 6.11 9.30 -11.55
N ASP A 239 6.25 8.17 -10.85
CA ASP A 239 5.96 6.84 -11.36
C ASP A 239 4.82 6.16 -10.59
N LEU A 240 3.69 5.95 -11.28
CA LEU A 240 2.65 5.04 -10.83
C LEU A 240 3.11 3.60 -10.95
N GLN A 241 3.07 2.90 -9.83
CA GLN A 241 3.37 1.48 -9.84
C GLN A 241 2.12 0.67 -10.20
N LYS A 242 2.28 -0.28 -11.11
CA LYS A 242 1.22 -1.24 -11.44
C LYS A 242 1.01 -2.18 -10.25
N GLY A 243 -0.21 -2.70 -10.10
CA GLY A 243 -0.55 -3.62 -9.00
C GLY A 243 0.40 -4.83 -8.91
N ASN A 244 0.92 -5.31 -10.03
CA ASN A 244 1.88 -6.41 -10.09
C ASN A 244 3.34 -5.99 -9.85
N ALA A 245 3.62 -4.72 -9.56
CA ALA A 245 4.94 -4.31 -9.12
C ALA A 245 5.28 -4.97 -7.77
N PRO A 246 6.53 -5.40 -7.56
CA PRO A 246 6.92 -6.09 -6.34
C PRO A 246 6.88 -5.14 -5.13
N GLN A 247 6.52 -5.69 -3.99
CA GLN A 247 6.68 -4.98 -2.71
C GLN A 247 8.16 -4.71 -2.42
N PRO A 248 8.48 -3.70 -1.60
CA PRO A 248 9.86 -3.39 -1.24
C PRO A 248 10.56 -4.58 -0.58
N HIS A 249 11.84 -4.66 -0.82
CA HIS A 249 12.71 -5.72 -0.34
C HIS A 249 13.12 -5.50 1.12
N PRO A 250 13.19 -6.55 1.98
CA PRO A 250 13.71 -6.40 3.33
C PRO A 250 15.16 -5.94 3.38
N PRO A 251 15.54 -5.15 4.38
CA PRO A 251 16.91 -4.68 4.54
C PRO A 251 17.89 -5.83 4.78
N GLY A 252 19.10 -5.67 4.26
CA GLY A 252 20.23 -6.58 4.53
C GLY A 252 20.38 -7.77 3.59
N LEU A 253 19.58 -7.89 2.54
CA LEU A 253 19.82 -8.75 1.39
C LEU A 253 20.25 -7.87 0.20
N ALA A 254 21.07 -8.40 -0.70
CA ALA A 254 21.56 -7.64 -1.84
C ALA A 254 20.37 -7.11 -2.67
N PRO A 255 20.28 -5.80 -2.94
CA PRO A 255 19.20 -5.25 -3.73
C PRO A 255 19.27 -5.81 -5.15
N ALA A 256 18.20 -6.46 -5.59
CA ALA A 256 18.05 -6.87 -6.97
C ALA A 256 17.36 -5.74 -7.75
N SER A 257 17.93 -5.36 -8.89
CA SER A 257 17.29 -4.36 -9.77
C SER A 257 16.22 -4.99 -10.67
N HIS A 258 16.42 -6.25 -11.05
CA HIS A 258 15.53 -6.94 -11.99
C HIS A 258 14.17 -7.33 -11.35
N PRO A 259 13.01 -6.96 -11.93
CA PRO A 259 11.69 -7.19 -11.33
C PRO A 259 11.40 -8.66 -10.99
N LYS A 260 11.75 -9.60 -11.89
CA LYS A 260 11.54 -11.03 -11.64
C LYS A 260 12.40 -11.56 -10.48
N VAL A 261 13.61 -11.01 -10.26
CA VAL A 261 14.45 -11.40 -9.12
C VAL A 261 13.91 -10.80 -7.83
N LYS A 262 13.43 -9.56 -7.83
CA LYS A 262 12.71 -8.98 -6.68
C LYS A 262 11.53 -9.85 -6.28
N ARG A 263 10.72 -10.25 -7.27
CA ARG A 263 9.56 -11.12 -7.04
C ARG A 263 9.98 -12.50 -6.54
N ALA A 264 11.08 -13.09 -7.06
CA ALA A 264 11.62 -14.35 -6.56
C ALA A 264 11.96 -14.29 -5.06
N ILE A 265 12.62 -13.21 -4.66
CA ILE A 265 13.02 -13.00 -3.26
C ILE A 265 11.79 -12.90 -2.35
N LEU A 266 10.78 -12.12 -2.74
CA LEU A 266 9.52 -12.02 -1.99
C LEU A 266 8.80 -13.36 -1.88
N LEU A 267 8.78 -14.15 -2.96
CA LEU A 267 8.23 -15.52 -2.92
C LEU A 267 9.02 -16.44 -1.97
N MET A 268 10.34 -16.32 -1.90
CA MET A 268 11.15 -17.07 -0.93
C MET A 268 10.82 -16.69 0.51
N GLU A 269 10.55 -15.42 0.77
CA GLU A 269 10.16 -14.89 2.08
C GLU A 269 8.77 -15.35 2.50
N GLN A 270 7.83 -15.39 1.56
CA GLN A 270 6.48 -15.90 1.80
C GLN A 270 6.46 -17.40 2.10
N HIS A 271 7.40 -18.14 1.55
CA HIS A 271 7.44 -19.60 1.67
C HIS A 271 8.61 -20.07 2.56
N VAL A 272 8.91 -19.34 3.63
CA VAL A 272 9.99 -19.67 4.56
C VAL A 272 9.81 -21.05 5.18
N GLY A 273 8.61 -21.37 5.62
CA GLY A 273 8.29 -22.65 6.28
C GLY A 273 8.28 -23.84 5.31
N ARG A 274 7.88 -23.60 4.05
CA ARG A 274 7.88 -24.59 2.96
C ARG A 274 8.63 -24.01 1.76
N ALA A 275 9.93 -24.18 1.74
CA ALA A 275 10.75 -23.68 0.64
C ALA A 275 10.23 -24.19 -0.72
N LEU A 276 9.99 -23.25 -1.64
CA LEU A 276 9.66 -23.58 -3.02
C LEU A 276 10.86 -24.26 -3.68
N SER A 277 10.59 -25.31 -4.45
CA SER A 277 11.58 -25.87 -5.36
C SER A 277 11.96 -24.85 -6.44
N LEU A 278 13.10 -25.09 -7.11
CA LEU A 278 13.54 -24.21 -8.20
C LEU A 278 12.51 -24.17 -9.35
N ASP A 279 11.90 -25.32 -9.64
CA ASP A 279 10.87 -25.44 -10.69
C ASP A 279 9.58 -24.68 -10.33
N GLU A 280 9.09 -24.82 -9.08
CA GLU A 280 7.92 -24.06 -8.61
C GLU A 280 8.18 -22.56 -8.64
N LEU A 281 9.37 -22.13 -8.19
CA LEU A 281 9.73 -20.72 -8.19
C LEU A 281 9.83 -20.17 -9.62
N ALA A 282 10.47 -20.91 -10.52
CA ALA A 282 10.61 -20.54 -11.92
C ALA A 282 9.25 -20.46 -12.63
N GLY A 283 8.36 -21.42 -12.39
CA GLY A 283 7.00 -21.41 -12.92
C GLY A 283 6.17 -20.20 -12.48
N LYS A 284 6.26 -19.80 -11.18
CA LYS A 284 5.60 -18.58 -10.66
C LYS A 284 6.12 -17.28 -11.28
N LEU A 285 7.29 -17.32 -11.94
CA LEU A 285 7.96 -16.17 -12.55
C LEU A 285 7.91 -16.17 -14.08
N ASP A 286 7.27 -17.17 -14.68
CA ASP A 286 7.26 -17.39 -16.13
C ASP A 286 8.71 -17.46 -16.69
N LEU A 287 9.56 -18.29 -16.06
CA LEU A 287 10.94 -18.56 -16.44
C LEU A 287 11.20 -20.07 -16.44
N SER A 288 12.18 -20.50 -17.23
CA SER A 288 12.74 -21.83 -17.01
C SER A 288 13.70 -21.81 -15.80
N PRO A 289 13.92 -22.96 -15.11
CA PRO A 289 14.86 -23.05 -13.99
C PRO A 289 16.25 -22.52 -14.32
N ARG A 290 16.79 -22.84 -15.49
CA ARG A 290 18.10 -22.34 -15.97
C ARG A 290 18.12 -20.83 -16.17
N GLN A 291 17.04 -20.26 -16.69
CA GLN A 291 16.92 -18.79 -16.84
C GLN A 291 16.88 -18.11 -15.46
N LEU A 292 16.10 -18.66 -14.52
CA LEU A 292 16.04 -18.16 -13.16
C LEU A 292 17.40 -18.21 -12.47
N GLU A 293 18.09 -19.34 -12.49
CA GLU A 293 19.42 -19.47 -11.88
C GLU A 293 20.42 -18.45 -12.43
N ARG A 294 20.50 -18.34 -13.76
CA ARG A 294 21.42 -17.40 -14.42
C ARG A 294 21.10 -15.96 -14.04
N LEU A 295 19.81 -15.58 -14.12
CA LEU A 295 19.37 -14.22 -13.83
C LEU A 295 19.58 -13.89 -12.35
N PHE A 296 19.20 -14.79 -11.47
CA PHE A 296 19.29 -14.62 -10.02
C PHE A 296 20.76 -14.49 -9.57
N LYS A 297 21.64 -15.35 -10.06
CA LYS A 297 23.08 -15.30 -9.77
C LYS A 297 23.73 -14.03 -10.30
N ALA A 298 23.34 -13.57 -11.49
CA ALA A 298 23.85 -12.33 -12.06
C ALA A 298 23.46 -11.09 -11.22
N GLN A 299 22.27 -11.09 -10.59
CA GLN A 299 21.76 -9.97 -9.81
C GLN A 299 22.18 -9.99 -8.34
N THR A 300 22.29 -11.17 -7.74
CA THR A 300 22.52 -11.33 -6.29
C THR A 300 23.88 -11.93 -5.94
N GLY A 301 24.63 -12.39 -6.92
CA GLY A 301 25.88 -13.12 -6.72
C GLY A 301 25.71 -14.56 -6.18
N LYS A 302 24.46 -15.00 -5.93
CA LYS A 302 24.17 -16.29 -5.27
C LYS A 302 23.17 -17.11 -6.07
N ALA A 303 23.26 -18.43 -5.91
CA ALA A 303 22.21 -19.32 -6.43
C ALA A 303 20.90 -19.13 -5.65
N PRO A 304 19.72 -19.32 -6.28
CA PRO A 304 18.41 -19.15 -5.63
C PRO A 304 18.27 -19.94 -4.32
N GLN A 305 18.66 -21.20 -4.30
CA GLN A 305 18.58 -22.06 -3.10
C GLN A 305 19.47 -21.57 -1.94
N ALA A 306 20.68 -21.08 -2.24
CA ALA A 306 21.59 -20.53 -1.24
C ALA A 306 21.01 -19.24 -0.63
N TYR A 307 20.36 -18.44 -1.46
CA TYR A 307 19.68 -17.21 -1.03
C TYR A 307 18.44 -17.54 -0.18
N ALA A 308 17.59 -18.47 -0.61
CA ALA A 308 16.43 -18.93 0.16
C ALA A 308 16.82 -19.46 1.54
N LYS A 309 17.96 -20.19 1.64
CA LYS A 309 18.50 -20.62 2.93
C LYS A 309 18.88 -19.42 3.83
N GLN A 310 19.48 -18.37 3.27
CA GLN A 310 19.77 -17.15 4.02
C GLN A 310 18.50 -16.44 4.53
N VAL A 311 17.46 -16.37 3.70
CA VAL A 311 16.15 -15.81 4.11
C VAL A 311 15.65 -16.56 5.34
N ARG A 312 15.61 -17.91 5.29
CA ARG A 312 15.15 -18.74 6.41
C ARG A 312 15.97 -18.55 7.69
N LEU A 313 17.29 -18.45 7.59
CA LEU A 313 18.16 -18.20 8.72
C LEU A 313 17.96 -16.82 9.35
N ARG A 314 17.69 -15.80 8.54
CA ARG A 314 17.38 -14.45 9.03
C ARG A 314 16.01 -14.39 9.70
N THR A 315 15.03 -15.07 9.15
CA THR A 315 13.73 -15.21 9.80
C THR A 315 13.85 -15.92 11.15
N ALA A 316 14.68 -16.97 11.21
CA ALA A 316 14.97 -17.65 12.47
C ALA A 316 15.66 -16.73 13.49
N ALA A 317 16.62 -15.90 13.05
CA ALA A 317 17.28 -14.92 13.89
C ALA A 317 16.30 -13.86 14.45
N TRP A 318 15.40 -13.39 13.61
CA TRP A 318 14.34 -12.48 14.05
C TRP A 318 13.37 -13.13 15.04
N LEU A 319 12.89 -14.36 14.77
CA LEU A 319 12.01 -15.09 15.70
C LEU A 319 12.69 -15.36 17.06
N LEU A 320 14.00 -15.60 17.07
CA LEU A 320 14.76 -15.80 18.31
C LEU A 320 14.73 -14.58 19.21
N THR A 321 14.71 -13.37 18.66
CA THR A 321 14.73 -12.11 19.40
C THR A 321 13.34 -11.51 19.63
N SER A 322 12.36 -11.83 18.78
CA SER A 322 11.01 -11.22 18.81
C SER A 322 9.92 -12.15 19.35
N SER A 323 10.25 -13.37 19.76
CA SER A 323 9.25 -14.33 20.28
C SER A 323 9.84 -15.30 21.30
N ASP A 324 8.95 -15.85 22.15
CA ASP A 324 9.28 -16.88 23.14
C ASP A 324 9.24 -18.32 22.57
N LYS A 325 9.12 -18.48 21.26
CA LYS A 325 9.08 -19.78 20.60
C LYS A 325 10.35 -20.59 20.90
N THR A 326 10.18 -21.90 21.07
CA THR A 326 11.34 -22.78 21.23
C THR A 326 12.19 -22.86 19.96
N VAL A 327 13.46 -23.24 20.08
CA VAL A 327 14.32 -23.42 18.90
C VAL A 327 13.74 -24.50 17.96
N ALA A 328 13.06 -25.50 18.47
CA ALA A 328 12.40 -26.54 17.69
C ALA A 328 11.23 -25.97 16.87
N ASP A 329 10.38 -25.14 17.50
CA ASP A 329 9.26 -24.49 16.81
C ASP A 329 9.75 -23.50 15.75
N ILE A 330 10.84 -22.77 16.05
CA ILE A 330 11.48 -21.87 15.08
C ILE A 330 12.05 -22.66 13.90
N ALA A 331 12.71 -23.81 14.16
CA ALA A 331 13.24 -24.67 13.11
C ALA A 331 12.10 -25.12 12.16
N SER A 332 11.01 -25.62 12.72
CA SER A 332 9.81 -26.03 11.96
C SER A 332 9.23 -24.84 11.18
N SER A 333 9.03 -23.69 11.84
CA SER A 333 8.48 -22.49 11.21
C SER A 333 9.34 -21.93 10.07
N CYS A 334 10.66 -22.19 10.11
CA CYS A 334 11.63 -21.76 9.09
C CYS A 334 12.00 -22.87 8.10
N GLY A 335 11.29 -24.00 8.09
CA GLY A 335 11.47 -25.09 7.12
C GLY A 335 12.79 -25.86 7.30
N PHE A 336 13.34 -25.91 8.50
CA PHE A 336 14.44 -26.81 8.87
C PHE A 336 13.88 -28.13 9.38
N SER A 337 14.57 -29.23 9.10
CA SER A 337 14.12 -30.59 9.51
C SER A 337 13.97 -30.73 11.03
N ASP A 338 14.86 -30.08 11.77
CA ASP A 338 14.93 -30.15 13.22
C ASP A 338 15.79 -29.01 13.81
N ALA A 339 15.77 -28.86 15.14
CA ALA A 339 16.57 -27.87 15.87
C ALA A 339 18.09 -28.04 15.66
N SER A 340 18.58 -29.27 15.49
CA SER A 340 20.00 -29.54 15.27
C SER A 340 20.46 -29.08 13.89
N HIS A 341 19.63 -29.29 12.87
CA HIS A 341 19.89 -28.77 11.53
C HIS A 341 19.89 -27.24 11.52
N LEU A 342 18.89 -26.61 12.13
CA LEU A 342 18.90 -25.14 12.31
C LEU A 342 20.14 -24.69 13.04
N GLY A 343 20.50 -25.33 14.16
CA GLY A 343 21.66 -24.97 14.97
C GLY A 343 22.98 -24.97 14.21
N ARG A 344 23.23 -26.02 13.39
CA ARG A 344 24.43 -26.10 12.55
C ARG A 344 24.49 -25.00 11.50
N GLU A 345 23.41 -24.80 10.74
CA GLU A 345 23.36 -23.78 9.67
C GLU A 345 23.37 -22.35 10.25
N PHE A 346 22.73 -22.16 11.40
CA PHE A 346 22.68 -20.87 12.11
C PHE A 346 24.07 -20.47 12.60
N ARG A 347 24.75 -21.38 13.30
CA ARG A 347 26.13 -21.14 13.76
C ARG A 347 27.12 -20.85 12.61
N LYS A 348 26.94 -21.55 11.48
CA LYS A 348 27.72 -21.29 10.27
C LYS A 348 27.51 -19.88 9.71
N GLN A 349 26.26 -19.35 9.80
CA GLN A 349 25.90 -18.05 9.27
C GLN A 349 26.20 -16.89 10.23
N PHE A 350 25.97 -17.08 11.53
CA PHE A 350 26.04 -16.03 12.54
C PHE A 350 27.17 -16.18 13.55
N GLY A 351 27.95 -17.24 13.47
CA GLY A 351 29.11 -17.50 14.35
C GLY A 351 28.76 -18.10 15.71
N VAL A 352 27.51 -17.96 16.16
CA VAL A 352 27.02 -18.42 17.47
C VAL A 352 25.79 -19.31 17.33
N PRO A 353 25.54 -20.24 18.30
CA PRO A 353 24.33 -21.02 18.33
C PRO A 353 23.06 -20.17 18.55
N PRO A 354 21.85 -20.65 18.14
CA PRO A 354 20.60 -19.90 18.29
C PRO A 354 20.32 -19.38 19.71
N MET A 355 20.52 -20.20 20.74
CA MET A 355 20.27 -19.80 22.13
C MET A 355 21.20 -18.68 22.59
N MET A 356 22.50 -18.77 22.28
CA MET A 356 23.45 -17.69 22.58
C MET A 356 23.08 -16.39 21.84
N TYR A 357 22.61 -16.50 20.62
CA TYR A 357 22.15 -15.34 19.85
C TYR A 357 20.95 -14.65 20.52
N ARG A 358 19.99 -15.42 21.05
CA ARG A 358 18.86 -14.91 21.83
C ARG A 358 19.31 -14.17 23.08
N GLU A 359 20.21 -14.78 23.87
CA GLU A 359 20.72 -14.21 25.12
C GLU A 359 21.49 -12.90 24.89
N GLN A 360 22.37 -12.86 23.90
CA GLN A 360 23.20 -11.68 23.60
C GLN A 360 22.38 -10.46 23.19
N ARG A 361 21.24 -10.66 22.56
CA ARG A 361 20.36 -9.55 22.14
C ARG A 361 19.28 -9.20 23.15
N GLY A 362 18.84 -10.15 23.96
CA GLY A 362 17.96 -9.86 25.10
C GLY A 362 18.60 -8.99 26.18
N THR A 363 19.94 -9.04 26.32
CA THR A 363 20.69 -8.15 27.21
C THR A 363 21.00 -6.78 26.60
N ALA A 364 21.02 -6.65 25.27
CA ALA A 364 21.25 -5.34 24.61
C ALA A 364 20.02 -4.43 24.64
N GLU A 365 18.81 -4.97 24.64
CA GLU A 365 17.57 -4.17 24.75
C GLU A 365 17.27 -3.67 26.17
N GLN A 366 17.95 -4.22 27.20
CA GLN A 366 17.82 -3.74 28.58
C GLN A 366 18.77 -2.59 28.95
N VAL A 367 19.66 -2.17 28.04
CA VAL A 367 20.68 -1.14 28.33
C VAL A 367 20.48 0.16 27.54
N ASP A 368 19.58 0.18 26.57
CA ASP A 368 19.36 1.38 25.73
C ASP A 368 17.96 2.00 25.97
N ASP A 369 17.76 2.53 27.17
CA ASP A 369 16.73 3.52 27.45
C ASP A 369 17.35 4.91 27.19
N GLY A 370 17.17 5.41 26.00
CA GLY A 370 17.31 6.83 25.72
C GLY A 370 18.51 7.28 24.92
N SER A 371 18.70 6.81 23.69
CA SER A 371 19.37 7.63 22.67
C SER A 371 19.33 6.91 21.30
N CYS A 372 18.27 7.09 20.57
CA CYS A 372 18.17 6.53 19.23
C CYS A 372 18.16 7.63 18.17
N TYR A 373 19.30 8.31 18.02
CA TYR A 373 19.73 8.96 16.77
C TYR A 373 21.26 8.97 16.77
N ASP A 374 21.86 7.88 16.38
CA ASP A 374 23.29 7.87 16.06
C ASP A 374 23.45 8.09 14.54
N GLU A 375 24.08 9.24 14.25
CA GLU A 375 24.49 9.67 12.94
C GLU A 375 25.67 8.83 12.45
N THR A 376 25.41 7.74 11.72
CA THR A 376 26.44 7.12 10.90
C THR A 376 25.86 6.55 9.60
N PHE A 377 25.51 7.44 8.66
CA PHE A 377 25.54 7.10 7.24
C PHE A 377 26.94 7.45 6.68
N PRO A 378 27.81 6.49 6.39
CA PRO A 378 28.99 6.77 5.60
C PRO A 378 28.62 6.82 4.12
N GLY A 379 28.80 7.92 3.45
CA GLY A 379 28.69 8.00 1.99
C GLY A 379 28.23 9.31 1.40
N ARG A 380 28.85 10.45 1.77
CA ARG A 380 29.01 11.55 0.81
C ARG A 380 30.49 11.61 0.43
N ALA A 381 30.84 10.96 -0.67
CA ALA A 381 32.03 11.29 -1.44
C ALA A 381 31.66 12.28 -2.51
N GLN A 382 32.36 13.37 -2.48
CA GLN A 382 32.52 14.48 -3.40
C GLN A 382 32.37 14.11 -4.88
N ALA A 383 31.63 14.93 -5.62
CA ALA A 383 31.99 15.30 -6.98
C ALA A 383 31.46 16.70 -7.25
N ILE A 384 32.36 17.49 -7.69
CA ILE A 384 32.38 18.86 -8.20
C ILE A 384 31.32 19.11 -9.24
#